data_a5c62b510a409db21a0e972d99de252e
#
_entry.id   a5c62b510a409db21a0e972d99de252e
#
_cell.length_a   1.000
_cell.length_b   1.000
_cell.length_c   1.000
_cell.angle_alpha   90.00
_cell.angle_beta   90.00
_cell.angle_gamma   90.00
#
_symmetry.space_group_name_H-M   'P 1'
#
loop_
_entity.id
_entity.type
_entity.pdbx_description
1 polymer ?
#
loop_
_entity_poly.entity_id
_entity_poly.type
_entity_poly.pdbx_seq_one_letter_code
_entity_poly.pdbx_strand_id
1 'polypeptide(L)'
;MARLNVNPTRMELSKLKSKLVSARRGHKLLKDKRDELMRQFMNLIKENRQLRIEVEQAISEANRYMAVAGSVMQREVLETALMLPKQEVELQVNEKNVMSVYIPMFIPNYRTSDNNDIYSYGTAFTSIDLDGAVGALSEVFPKMIRLAEVEKACQLLADEIEKTRRRVNALEHIMIPDYEETIKFITMKLSENERSTTTSLMKVKDMVLRQSHSYK
;
A
#
# COMPACT_ATOMS: atom_id res chain seq x y z
N MET A 1 29.11 -2.37 8.36
CA MET A 1 27.97 -1.93 9.20
C MET A 1 28.44 -0.73 9.99
N ALA A 2 27.67 0.34 10.00
CA ALA A 2 28.09 1.59 10.62
C ALA A 2 27.70 1.59 12.09
N ARG A 3 28.66 1.81 12.98
CA ARG A 3 28.38 2.00 14.39
C ARG A 3 27.69 3.35 14.60
N LEU A 4 26.69 3.39 15.47
CA LEU A 4 26.13 4.65 15.90
C LEU A 4 27.17 5.43 16.72
N ASN A 5 27.35 6.70 16.41
CA ASN A 5 28.26 7.57 17.14
C ASN A 5 27.62 8.02 18.47
N VAL A 6 27.76 7.18 19.50
CA VAL A 6 27.14 7.38 20.83
C VAL A 6 28.22 7.22 21.92
N ASN A 7 28.13 8.03 22.96
CA ASN A 7 29.04 7.91 24.10
C ASN A 7 28.84 6.58 24.85
N PRO A 8 29.90 5.82 25.17
CA PRO A 8 29.79 4.52 25.82
C PRO A 8 29.50 4.68 27.33
N THR A 9 28.24 4.89 27.67
CA THR A 9 27.72 5.01 29.03
C THR A 9 26.72 3.91 29.37
N ARG A 10 26.57 3.56 30.65
CA ARG A 10 25.54 2.58 31.11
C ARG A 10 24.13 3.03 30.75
N MET A 11 23.88 4.35 30.77
CA MET A 11 22.58 4.92 30.44
C MET A 11 22.24 4.73 28.96
N GLU A 12 23.21 5.01 28.06
CA GLU A 12 23.02 4.80 26.62
C GLU A 12 22.91 3.32 26.27
N LEU A 13 23.63 2.44 26.95
CA LEU A 13 23.45 1.00 26.81
C LEU A 13 22.01 0.55 27.11
N SER A 14 21.43 1.05 28.22
CA SER A 14 20.05 0.73 28.59
C SER A 14 19.05 1.25 27.55
N LYS A 15 19.21 2.50 27.08
CA LYS A 15 18.37 3.09 26.02
C LYS A 15 18.46 2.30 24.70
N LEU A 16 19.68 1.90 24.30
CA LEU A 16 19.86 1.13 23.06
C LEU A 16 19.25 -0.27 23.16
N LYS A 17 19.36 -0.94 24.32
CA LYS A 17 18.67 -2.22 24.55
C LYS A 17 17.14 -2.08 24.42
N SER A 18 16.56 -1.03 25.01
CA SER A 18 15.13 -0.75 24.89
C SER A 18 14.73 -0.47 23.43
N LYS A 19 15.53 0.34 22.70
CA LYS A 19 15.32 0.61 21.27
C LYS A 19 15.42 -0.66 20.43
N LEU A 20 16.35 -1.55 20.70
CA LEU A 20 16.49 -2.83 20.01
C LEU A 20 15.25 -3.72 20.21
N VAL A 21 14.74 -3.81 21.45
CA VAL A 21 13.52 -4.57 21.73
C VAL A 21 12.32 -3.99 20.97
N SER A 22 12.18 -2.66 20.98
CA SER A 22 11.11 -1.97 20.24
C SER A 22 11.25 -2.16 18.73
N ALA A 23 12.49 -2.09 18.19
CA ALA A 23 12.76 -2.31 16.77
C ALA A 23 12.42 -3.74 16.34
N ARG A 24 12.76 -4.76 17.13
CA ARG A 24 12.42 -6.16 16.86
C ARG A 24 10.90 -6.40 16.88
N ARG A 25 10.19 -5.80 17.84
CA ARG A 25 8.72 -5.86 17.90
C ARG A 25 8.09 -5.16 16.70
N GLY A 26 8.57 -3.96 16.38
CA GLY A 26 8.12 -3.19 15.22
C GLY A 26 8.36 -3.92 13.89
N HIS A 27 9.53 -4.55 13.73
CA HIS A 27 9.85 -5.38 12.58
C HIS A 27 8.83 -6.52 12.40
N LYS A 28 8.53 -7.26 13.48
CA LYS A 28 7.55 -8.36 13.44
C LYS A 28 6.17 -7.85 13.02
N LEU A 29 5.67 -6.78 13.68
CA LEU A 29 4.36 -6.21 13.37
C LEU A 29 4.25 -5.68 11.94
N LEU A 30 5.30 -5.03 11.43
CA LEU A 30 5.33 -4.54 10.05
C LEU A 30 5.42 -5.68 9.04
N LYS A 31 6.10 -6.76 9.37
CA LYS A 31 6.15 -7.97 8.56
C LYS A 31 4.77 -8.62 8.46
N ASP A 32 4.10 -8.79 9.60
CA ASP A 32 2.74 -9.35 9.66
C ASP A 32 1.75 -8.45 8.88
N LYS A 33 1.86 -7.11 9.04
CA LYS A 33 1.07 -6.14 8.26
C LYS A 33 1.32 -6.29 6.75
N ARG A 34 2.58 -6.38 6.32
CA ARG A 34 2.94 -6.56 4.90
C ARG A 34 2.35 -7.84 4.32
N ASP A 35 2.44 -8.93 5.06
CA ASP A 35 2.00 -10.25 4.60
C ASP A 35 0.47 -10.28 4.46
N GLU A 36 -0.26 -9.63 5.36
CA GLU A 36 -1.72 -9.50 5.25
C GLU A 36 -2.14 -8.57 4.11
N LEU A 37 -1.46 -7.41 3.93
CA LEU A 37 -1.69 -6.54 2.77
C LEU A 37 -1.43 -7.27 1.45
N MET A 38 -0.38 -8.09 1.38
CA MET A 38 -0.06 -8.89 0.20
C MET A 38 -1.16 -9.92 -0.10
N ARG A 39 -1.72 -10.56 0.93
CA ARG A 39 -2.82 -11.51 0.78
C ARG A 39 -4.07 -10.84 0.18
N GLN A 40 -4.44 -9.66 0.68
CA GLN A 40 -5.58 -8.89 0.18
C GLN A 40 -5.33 -8.39 -1.24
N PHE A 41 -4.13 -7.90 -1.52
CA PHE A 41 -3.73 -7.46 -2.84
C PHE A 41 -3.81 -8.60 -3.88
N MET A 42 -3.36 -9.81 -3.54
CA MET A 42 -3.47 -10.97 -4.44
C MET A 42 -4.90 -11.36 -4.74
N ASN A 43 -5.82 -11.21 -3.78
CA ASN A 43 -7.25 -11.47 -4.01
C ASN A 43 -7.85 -10.43 -4.96
N LEU A 44 -7.55 -9.14 -4.75
CA LEU A 44 -8.01 -8.06 -5.61
C LEU A 44 -7.44 -8.15 -7.04
N ILE A 45 -6.19 -8.59 -7.21
CA ILE A 45 -5.61 -8.82 -8.55
C ILE A 45 -6.38 -9.90 -9.31
N LYS A 46 -6.80 -10.98 -8.64
CA LYS A 46 -7.61 -12.02 -9.29
C LYS A 46 -8.96 -11.47 -9.73
N GLU A 47 -9.62 -10.72 -8.85
CA GLU A 47 -10.88 -10.04 -9.17
C GLU A 47 -10.70 -9.05 -10.33
N ASN A 48 -9.67 -8.22 -10.27
CA ASN A 48 -9.31 -7.26 -11.33
C ASN A 48 -9.13 -7.93 -12.69
N ARG A 49 -8.35 -9.02 -12.71
CA ARG A 49 -8.11 -9.76 -13.96
C ARG A 49 -9.39 -10.34 -14.56
N GLN A 50 -10.26 -10.87 -13.73
CA GLN A 50 -11.52 -11.44 -14.18
C GLN A 50 -12.46 -10.35 -14.72
N LEU A 51 -12.66 -9.27 -13.95
CA LEU A 51 -13.49 -8.14 -14.37
C LEU A 51 -12.95 -7.49 -15.65
N ARG A 52 -11.63 -7.38 -15.80
CA ARG A 52 -11.02 -6.82 -17.00
C ARG A 52 -11.34 -7.64 -18.25
N ILE A 53 -11.22 -8.97 -18.17
CA ILE A 53 -11.58 -9.86 -19.28
C ILE A 53 -13.05 -9.71 -19.64
N GLU A 54 -13.95 -9.68 -18.64
CA GLU A 54 -15.39 -9.52 -18.87
C GLU A 54 -15.71 -8.17 -19.53
N VAL A 55 -15.09 -7.08 -19.04
CA VAL A 55 -15.29 -5.73 -19.59
C VAL A 55 -14.74 -5.64 -21.02
N GLU A 56 -13.53 -6.17 -21.29
CA GLU A 56 -12.93 -6.17 -22.63
C GLU A 56 -13.80 -6.94 -23.64
N GLN A 57 -14.34 -8.10 -23.26
CA GLN A 57 -15.24 -8.87 -24.12
C GLN A 57 -16.53 -8.10 -24.43
N ALA A 58 -17.15 -7.54 -23.41
CA ALA A 58 -18.40 -6.81 -23.56
C ALA A 58 -18.24 -5.50 -24.34
N ILE A 59 -17.12 -4.77 -24.14
CA ILE A 59 -16.80 -3.59 -24.97
C ILE A 59 -16.54 -4.00 -26.42
N SER A 60 -15.85 -5.13 -26.65
CA SER A 60 -15.62 -5.63 -28.01
C SER A 60 -16.93 -5.96 -28.72
N GLU A 61 -17.90 -6.53 -28.01
CA GLU A 61 -19.23 -6.80 -28.55
C GLU A 61 -20.01 -5.50 -28.86
N ALA A 62 -20.03 -4.54 -27.92
CA ALA A 62 -20.62 -3.24 -28.13
C ALA A 62 -20.02 -2.50 -29.35
N ASN A 63 -18.71 -2.56 -29.49
CA ASN A 63 -18.00 -1.97 -30.65
C ASN A 63 -18.37 -2.65 -31.99
N ARG A 64 -18.64 -3.96 -31.97
CA ARG A 64 -19.14 -4.65 -33.17
C ARG A 64 -20.50 -4.13 -33.59
N TYR A 65 -21.46 -4.01 -32.66
CA TYR A 65 -22.76 -3.42 -32.94
C TYR A 65 -22.65 -1.98 -33.46
N MET A 66 -21.75 -1.18 -32.82
CA MET A 66 -21.51 0.20 -33.25
C MET A 66 -20.91 0.28 -34.68
N ALA A 67 -19.99 -0.62 -35.02
CA ALA A 67 -19.41 -0.70 -36.36
C ALA A 67 -20.47 -1.07 -37.43
N VAL A 68 -21.39 -1.99 -37.11
CA VAL A 68 -22.48 -2.37 -37.98
C VAL A 68 -23.46 -1.19 -38.16
N ALA A 69 -23.88 -0.55 -37.06
CA ALA A 69 -24.70 0.65 -37.09
C ALA A 69 -24.09 1.75 -37.95
N GLY A 70 -22.80 2.02 -37.80
CA GLY A 70 -22.06 3.01 -38.61
C GLY A 70 -21.89 2.65 -40.07
N SER A 71 -22.05 1.39 -40.46
CA SER A 71 -22.06 0.96 -41.87
C SER A 71 -23.43 1.14 -42.56
N VAL A 72 -24.51 1.08 -41.79
CA VAL A 72 -25.91 1.18 -42.29
C VAL A 72 -26.41 2.63 -42.23
N MET A 73 -26.02 3.37 -41.20
CA MET A 73 -26.49 4.74 -40.95
C MET A 73 -25.55 5.78 -41.59
N GLN A 74 -26.14 6.90 -42.02
CA GLN A 74 -25.33 8.08 -42.38
C GLN A 74 -24.64 8.64 -41.13
N ARG A 75 -23.39 9.03 -41.26
CA ARG A 75 -22.57 9.57 -40.20
C ARG A 75 -23.20 10.73 -39.44
N GLU A 76 -23.83 11.65 -40.17
CA GLU A 76 -24.48 12.81 -39.59
C GLU A 76 -25.69 12.44 -38.69
N VAL A 77 -26.45 11.41 -39.08
CA VAL A 77 -27.58 10.88 -38.29
C VAL A 77 -27.08 10.20 -37.02
N LEU A 78 -26.00 9.42 -37.12
CA LEU A 78 -25.37 8.77 -35.96
C LEU A 78 -24.82 9.79 -34.96
N GLU A 79 -24.09 10.80 -35.45
CA GLU A 79 -23.55 11.88 -34.60
C GLU A 79 -24.70 12.66 -33.92
N THR A 80 -25.77 12.95 -34.63
CA THR A 80 -26.94 13.65 -34.06
C THR A 80 -27.64 12.81 -33.00
N ALA A 81 -27.81 11.50 -33.23
CA ALA A 81 -28.44 10.58 -32.29
C ALA A 81 -27.70 10.48 -30.95
N LEU A 82 -26.36 10.53 -30.99
CA LEU A 82 -25.51 10.40 -29.80
C LEU A 82 -25.12 11.74 -29.16
N MET A 83 -25.52 12.88 -29.75
CA MET A 83 -25.06 14.21 -29.32
C MET A 83 -25.57 14.59 -27.92
N LEU A 84 -26.76 14.18 -27.54
CA LEU A 84 -27.40 14.52 -26.25
C LEU A 84 -27.66 13.26 -25.44
N PRO A 85 -26.83 12.94 -24.45
CA PRO A 85 -27.09 11.83 -23.55
C PRO A 85 -28.37 12.11 -22.71
N LYS A 86 -29.22 11.12 -22.53
CA LYS A 86 -30.43 11.23 -21.74
C LYS A 86 -30.21 10.83 -20.29
N GLN A 87 -29.30 9.91 -20.05
CA GLN A 87 -28.90 9.46 -18.72
C GLN A 87 -27.67 10.20 -18.21
N GLU A 88 -27.70 10.55 -16.94
CA GLU A 88 -26.59 11.13 -16.18
C GLU A 88 -26.30 10.23 -14.97
N VAL A 89 -25.04 9.99 -14.71
CA VAL A 89 -24.59 9.17 -13.57
C VAL A 89 -23.68 9.99 -12.69
N GLU A 90 -24.15 10.28 -11.47
CA GLU A 90 -23.34 10.91 -10.44
C GLU A 90 -22.61 9.84 -9.62
N LEU A 91 -21.31 9.98 -9.48
CA LEU A 91 -20.48 9.05 -8.72
C LEU A 91 -20.23 9.63 -7.32
N GLN A 92 -20.77 8.98 -6.29
CA GLN A 92 -20.42 9.26 -4.91
C GLN A 92 -19.21 8.41 -4.50
N VAL A 93 -18.17 9.07 -3.98
CA VAL A 93 -16.94 8.40 -3.55
C VAL A 93 -16.91 8.33 -2.03
N ASN A 94 -17.07 7.13 -1.51
CA ASN A 94 -16.87 6.84 -0.09
C ASN A 94 -15.50 6.19 0.12
N GLU A 95 -14.97 6.29 1.33
CA GLU A 95 -13.68 5.70 1.68
C GLU A 95 -13.85 4.56 2.70
N LYS A 96 -13.26 3.43 2.41
CA LYS A 96 -13.14 2.29 3.34
C LYS A 96 -11.70 2.15 3.81
N ASN A 97 -11.50 2.12 5.13
CA ASN A 97 -10.16 1.90 5.70
C ASN A 97 -9.86 0.41 5.76
N VAL A 98 -8.76 0.01 5.12
CA VAL A 98 -8.22 -1.34 5.16
C VAL A 98 -6.77 -1.27 5.62
N MET A 99 -6.49 -1.63 6.87
CA MET A 99 -5.14 -1.63 7.47
C MET A 99 -4.39 -0.29 7.32
N SER A 100 -5.10 0.83 7.52
CA SER A 100 -4.60 2.21 7.36
C SER A 100 -4.40 2.64 5.90
N VAL A 101 -4.95 1.91 4.93
CA VAL A 101 -5.09 2.33 3.54
C VAL A 101 -6.54 2.72 3.30
N TYR A 102 -6.78 3.93 2.82
CA TYR A 102 -8.11 4.41 2.47
C TYR A 102 -8.39 4.02 1.02
N ILE A 103 -9.28 3.03 0.84
CA ILE A 103 -9.70 2.52 -0.45
C ILE A 103 -11.00 3.20 -0.82
N PRO A 104 -11.11 3.83 -2.02
CA PRO A 104 -12.34 4.41 -2.47
C PRO A 104 -13.38 3.32 -2.79
N MET A 105 -14.62 3.60 -2.47
CA MET A 105 -15.79 2.83 -2.87
C MET A 105 -16.67 3.73 -3.74
N PHE A 106 -16.99 3.28 -4.93
CA PHE A 106 -17.78 4.03 -5.89
C PHE A 106 -19.25 3.61 -5.83
N ILE A 107 -20.12 4.56 -5.51
CA ILE A 107 -21.57 4.36 -5.50
C ILE A 107 -22.15 5.18 -6.65
N PRO A 108 -22.57 4.54 -7.75
CA PRO A 108 -23.19 5.23 -8.86
C PRO A 108 -24.65 5.57 -8.51
N ASN A 109 -25.02 6.83 -8.63
CA ASN A 109 -26.39 7.31 -8.56
C ASN A 109 -26.87 7.59 -9.98
N TYR A 110 -27.83 6.80 -10.44
CA TYR A 110 -28.45 6.99 -11.74
C TYR A 110 -29.60 7.99 -11.62
N ARG A 111 -29.72 8.88 -12.59
CA ARG A 111 -30.78 9.85 -12.65
C ARG A 111 -32.20 9.21 -12.67
N THR A 112 -32.34 8.10 -13.39
CA THR A 112 -33.58 7.35 -13.49
C THR A 112 -33.34 5.87 -13.24
N SER A 113 -34.33 5.20 -12.62
CA SER A 113 -34.29 3.76 -12.37
C SER A 113 -34.75 2.93 -13.57
N ASP A 114 -35.29 3.57 -14.62
CA ASP A 114 -35.84 2.88 -15.79
C ASP A 114 -34.75 2.53 -16.80
N ASN A 115 -34.54 1.23 -17.01
CA ASN A 115 -33.58 0.72 -17.98
C ASN A 115 -33.87 1.13 -19.43
N ASN A 116 -35.12 1.52 -19.73
CA ASN A 116 -35.54 1.96 -21.09
C ASN A 116 -35.25 3.44 -21.36
N ASP A 117 -34.88 4.23 -20.35
CA ASP A 117 -34.60 5.66 -20.50
C ASP A 117 -33.13 5.94 -20.97
N ILE A 118 -32.49 4.92 -21.57
CA ILE A 118 -31.13 5.00 -22.07
C ILE A 118 -31.10 5.63 -23.45
N TYR A 119 -32.17 5.43 -24.25
CA TYR A 119 -32.21 5.86 -25.64
C TYR A 119 -32.57 7.35 -25.74
N SER A 120 -31.62 8.15 -26.25
CA SER A 120 -31.79 9.61 -26.43
C SER A 120 -32.41 9.99 -27.77
N TYR A 121 -32.60 9.03 -28.66
CA TYR A 121 -33.03 9.24 -30.05
C TYR A 121 -34.36 8.53 -30.36
N GLY A 122 -35.03 8.98 -31.40
CA GLY A 122 -36.25 8.34 -31.86
C GLY A 122 -35.97 7.20 -32.85
N THR A 123 -36.95 6.31 -33.01
CA THR A 123 -36.84 5.13 -33.88
C THR A 123 -36.84 5.44 -35.38
N ALA A 124 -37.12 6.70 -35.77
CA ALA A 124 -37.07 7.12 -37.16
C ALA A 124 -35.62 7.37 -37.56
N PHE A 125 -35.15 6.71 -38.60
CA PHE A 125 -33.80 6.79 -39.18
C PHE A 125 -32.68 6.16 -38.36
N THR A 126 -32.96 5.46 -37.24
CA THR A 126 -31.99 4.73 -36.43
C THR A 126 -32.07 3.23 -36.68
N SER A 127 -30.90 2.53 -36.60
CA SER A 127 -30.84 1.09 -36.78
C SER A 127 -30.98 0.35 -35.45
N ILE A 128 -31.52 -0.87 -35.49
CA ILE A 128 -31.60 -1.77 -34.35
C ILE A 128 -30.18 -2.08 -33.78
N ASP A 129 -29.16 -2.07 -34.61
CA ASP A 129 -27.80 -2.30 -34.19
C ASP A 129 -27.27 -1.20 -33.27
N LEU A 130 -27.74 0.06 -33.45
CA LEU A 130 -27.44 1.15 -32.54
C LEU A 130 -28.03 0.91 -31.15
N ASP A 131 -29.28 0.42 -31.10
CA ASP A 131 -29.92 0.06 -29.84
C ASP A 131 -29.19 -1.08 -29.15
N GLY A 132 -28.70 -2.07 -29.91
CA GLY A 132 -27.84 -3.16 -29.40
C GLY A 132 -26.51 -2.63 -28.84
N ALA A 133 -25.89 -1.68 -29.49
CA ALA A 133 -24.63 -1.06 -29.01
C ALA A 133 -24.84 -0.29 -27.70
N VAL A 134 -25.88 0.55 -27.64
CA VAL A 134 -26.18 1.36 -26.43
C VAL A 134 -26.61 0.45 -25.28
N GLY A 135 -27.42 -0.57 -25.53
CA GLY A 135 -27.83 -1.56 -24.53
C GLY A 135 -26.62 -2.32 -23.96
N ALA A 136 -25.73 -2.84 -24.82
CA ALA A 136 -24.51 -3.51 -24.38
C ALA A 136 -23.58 -2.58 -23.55
N LEU A 137 -23.41 -1.32 -23.95
CA LEU A 137 -22.63 -0.35 -23.17
C LEU A 137 -23.26 -0.07 -21.80
N SER A 138 -24.59 0.02 -21.73
CA SER A 138 -25.30 0.21 -20.46
C SER A 138 -25.09 -0.94 -19.48
N GLU A 139 -25.08 -2.19 -19.98
CA GLU A 139 -24.80 -3.37 -19.14
C GLU A 139 -23.33 -3.45 -18.67
N VAL A 140 -22.41 -2.95 -19.48
CA VAL A 140 -20.97 -2.95 -19.14
C VAL A 140 -20.63 -1.85 -18.16
N PHE A 141 -21.29 -0.72 -18.20
CA PHE A 141 -20.96 0.47 -17.43
C PHE A 141 -20.82 0.23 -15.91
N PRO A 142 -21.73 -0.48 -15.22
CA PRO A 142 -21.55 -0.82 -13.81
C PRO A 142 -20.28 -1.67 -13.56
N LYS A 143 -19.95 -2.58 -14.48
CA LYS A 143 -18.74 -3.40 -14.40
C LYS A 143 -17.47 -2.55 -14.58
N MET A 144 -17.53 -1.53 -15.44
CA MET A 144 -16.42 -0.58 -15.61
C MET A 144 -16.16 0.25 -14.35
N ILE A 145 -17.22 0.72 -13.67
CA ILE A 145 -17.12 1.43 -12.39
C ILE A 145 -16.47 0.50 -11.33
N ARG A 146 -16.93 -0.74 -11.27
CA ARG A 146 -16.36 -1.72 -10.34
C ARG A 146 -14.90 -2.03 -10.66
N LEU A 147 -14.54 -2.15 -11.93
CA LEU A 147 -13.17 -2.33 -12.38
C LEU A 147 -12.28 -1.15 -11.94
N ALA A 148 -12.75 0.08 -12.16
CA ALA A 148 -12.03 1.29 -11.75
C ALA A 148 -11.80 1.36 -10.22
N GLU A 149 -12.81 0.96 -9.43
CA GLU A 149 -12.69 0.85 -7.97
C GLU A 149 -11.61 -0.16 -7.56
N VAL A 150 -11.65 -1.36 -8.13
CA VAL A 150 -10.68 -2.44 -7.83
C VAL A 150 -9.28 -2.07 -8.30
N GLU A 151 -9.13 -1.45 -9.48
CA GLU A 151 -7.83 -0.97 -9.97
C GLU A 151 -7.23 0.08 -9.05
N LYS A 152 -8.04 1.05 -8.61
CA LYS A 152 -7.57 2.08 -7.67
C LYS A 152 -7.21 1.49 -6.32
N ALA A 153 -7.98 0.53 -5.82
CA ALA A 153 -7.67 -0.20 -4.60
C ALA A 153 -6.34 -0.96 -4.72
N CYS A 154 -6.11 -1.66 -5.83
CA CYS A 154 -4.84 -2.35 -6.09
C CYS A 154 -3.66 -1.37 -6.12
N GLN A 155 -3.78 -0.22 -6.76
CA GLN A 155 -2.73 0.79 -6.81
C GLN A 155 -2.34 1.29 -5.41
N LEU A 156 -3.35 1.66 -4.59
CA LEU A 156 -3.11 2.17 -3.23
C LEU A 156 -2.49 1.11 -2.31
N LEU A 157 -2.94 -0.15 -2.43
CA LEU A 157 -2.35 -1.26 -1.68
C LEU A 157 -0.91 -1.54 -2.12
N ALA A 158 -0.61 -1.51 -3.42
CA ALA A 158 0.74 -1.69 -3.93
C ALA A 158 1.71 -0.65 -3.38
N ASP A 159 1.31 0.63 -3.37
CA ASP A 159 2.10 1.74 -2.82
C ASP A 159 2.39 1.54 -1.33
N GLU A 160 1.39 1.12 -0.55
CA GLU A 160 1.59 0.88 0.90
C GLU A 160 2.43 -0.38 1.16
N ILE A 161 2.28 -1.44 0.36
CA ILE A 161 3.13 -2.64 0.43
C ILE A 161 4.59 -2.27 0.16
N GLU A 162 4.85 -1.44 -0.86
CA GLU A 162 6.20 -0.98 -1.16
C GLU A 162 6.80 -0.15 -0.01
N LYS A 163 6.05 0.80 0.53
CA LYS A 163 6.46 1.61 1.70
C LYS A 163 6.75 0.72 2.91
N THR A 164 5.87 -0.23 3.20
CA THR A 164 6.04 -1.17 4.32
C THR A 164 7.24 -2.09 4.11
N ARG A 165 7.45 -2.59 2.89
CA ARG A 165 8.61 -3.40 2.52
C ARG A 165 9.92 -2.63 2.74
N ARG A 166 9.98 -1.36 2.31
CA ARG A 166 11.17 -0.52 2.55
C ARG A 166 11.45 -0.34 4.04
N ARG A 167 10.40 -0.11 4.87
CA ARG A 167 10.54 0.01 6.33
C ARG A 167 11.01 -1.29 6.98
N VAL A 168 10.45 -2.44 6.59
CA VAL A 168 10.86 -3.76 7.08
C VAL A 168 12.33 -4.01 6.75
N ASN A 169 12.75 -3.78 5.50
CA ASN A 169 14.13 -3.97 5.07
C ASN A 169 15.10 -3.04 5.81
N ALA A 170 14.74 -1.78 6.03
CA ALA A 170 15.56 -0.84 6.79
C ALA A 170 15.73 -1.27 8.26
N LEU A 171 14.67 -1.79 8.89
CA LEU A 171 14.75 -2.33 10.25
C LEU A 171 15.63 -3.59 10.30
N GLU A 172 15.45 -4.52 9.36
CA GLU A 172 16.12 -5.83 9.37
C GLU A 172 17.61 -5.73 9.04
N HIS A 173 17.97 -4.93 8.02
CA HIS A 173 19.31 -4.93 7.47
C HIS A 173 20.19 -3.76 7.94
N ILE A 174 19.58 -2.69 8.47
CA ILE A 174 20.32 -1.50 8.91
C ILE A 174 20.15 -1.29 10.42
N MET A 175 18.94 -1.04 10.90
CA MET A 175 18.73 -0.56 12.26
C MET A 175 19.02 -1.62 13.32
N ILE A 176 18.54 -2.84 13.16
CA ILE A 176 18.72 -3.92 14.13
C ILE A 176 20.21 -4.29 14.23
N PRO A 177 20.95 -4.55 13.13
CA PRO A 177 22.37 -4.86 13.19
C PRO A 177 23.21 -3.73 13.78
N ASP A 178 22.91 -2.46 13.43
CA ASP A 178 23.63 -1.30 13.96
C ASP A 178 23.45 -1.15 15.48
N TYR A 179 22.24 -1.42 16.00
CA TYR A 179 22.00 -1.45 17.44
C TYR A 179 22.75 -2.59 18.12
N GLU A 180 22.74 -3.79 17.55
CA GLU A 180 23.44 -4.96 18.11
C GLU A 180 24.94 -4.74 18.16
N GLU A 181 25.54 -4.23 17.08
CA GLU A 181 26.98 -3.94 17.04
C GLU A 181 27.36 -2.83 18.03
N THR A 182 26.56 -1.76 18.10
CA THR A 182 26.79 -0.65 19.03
C THR A 182 26.67 -1.11 20.49
N ILE A 183 25.66 -1.92 20.82
CA ILE A 183 25.48 -2.50 22.16
C ILE A 183 26.71 -3.35 22.52
N LYS A 184 27.17 -4.20 21.61
CA LYS A 184 28.36 -5.03 21.81
C LYS A 184 29.59 -4.18 22.08
N PHE A 185 29.80 -3.14 21.29
CA PHE A 185 30.93 -2.21 21.48
C PHE A 185 30.89 -1.50 22.84
N ILE A 186 29.72 -0.94 23.22
CA ILE A 186 29.56 -0.25 24.50
C ILE A 186 29.82 -1.21 25.67
N THR A 187 29.27 -2.44 25.57
CA THR A 187 29.48 -3.46 26.61
C THR A 187 30.97 -3.80 26.78
N MET A 188 31.69 -3.99 25.67
CA MET A 188 33.15 -4.22 25.71
C MET A 188 33.88 -3.04 26.34
N LYS A 189 33.53 -1.81 25.97
CA LYS A 189 34.20 -0.61 26.49
C LYS A 189 33.94 -0.39 27.97
N LEU A 190 32.73 -0.67 28.45
CA LEU A 190 32.41 -0.62 29.88
C LEU A 190 33.13 -1.69 30.66
N SER A 191 33.23 -2.92 30.16
CA SER A 191 33.99 -3.99 30.83
C SER A 191 35.50 -3.68 30.88
N GLU A 192 36.05 -3.08 29.86
CA GLU A 192 37.45 -2.62 29.82
C GLU A 192 37.71 -1.54 30.91
N ASN A 193 36.82 -0.55 30.98
CA ASN A 193 36.90 0.49 32.00
C ASN A 193 36.78 -0.08 33.41
N GLU A 194 35.87 -1.03 33.66
CA GLU A 194 35.74 -1.71 34.93
C GLU A 194 36.99 -2.50 35.30
N ARG A 195 37.60 -3.21 34.35
CA ARG A 195 38.87 -3.93 34.56
C ARG A 195 40.00 -2.97 34.90
N SER A 196 40.11 -1.85 34.17
CA SER A 196 41.13 -0.83 34.41
C SER A 196 41.00 -0.20 35.80
N THR A 197 39.78 0.18 36.19
CA THR A 197 39.52 0.75 37.53
C THR A 197 39.80 -0.26 38.63
N THR A 198 39.43 -1.53 38.49
CA THR A 198 39.74 -2.57 39.46
C THR A 198 41.24 -2.77 39.62
N THR A 199 42.00 -2.82 38.52
CA THR A 199 43.45 -2.93 38.54
C THR A 199 44.10 -1.72 39.21
N SER A 200 43.62 -0.52 38.94
CA SER A 200 44.11 0.72 39.59
C SER A 200 43.83 0.70 41.08
N LEU A 201 42.65 0.28 41.51
CA LEU A 201 42.29 0.15 42.94
C LEU A 201 43.17 -0.90 43.67
N MET A 202 43.47 -2.04 43.02
CA MET A 202 44.40 -3.03 43.57
C MET A 202 45.81 -2.41 43.80
N LYS A 203 46.33 -1.65 42.82
CA LYS A 203 47.63 -0.98 42.96
C LYS A 203 47.63 0.06 44.10
N VAL A 204 46.55 0.85 44.20
CA VAL A 204 46.40 1.82 45.31
C VAL A 204 46.38 1.11 46.68
N LYS A 205 45.62 0.01 46.79
CA LYS A 205 45.58 -0.82 48.00
C LYS A 205 46.98 -1.31 48.37
N ASP A 206 47.73 -1.85 47.42
CA ASP A 206 49.08 -2.36 47.67
C ASP A 206 50.04 -1.23 48.12
N MET A 207 49.93 -0.04 47.54
CA MET A 207 50.73 1.12 47.97
C MET A 207 50.38 1.55 49.40
N VAL A 208 49.12 1.62 49.76
CA VAL A 208 48.67 1.97 51.12
C VAL A 208 49.13 0.94 52.15
N LEU A 209 49.07 -0.36 51.82
CA LEU A 209 49.56 -1.42 52.71
C LEU A 209 51.10 -1.36 52.93
N ARG A 210 51.85 -1.09 51.87
CA ARG A 210 53.33 -0.88 51.98
C ARG A 210 53.67 0.31 52.84
N GLN A 211 52.98 1.43 52.72
CA GLN A 211 53.15 2.61 53.55
C GLN A 211 52.79 2.32 55.01
N SER A 212 51.74 1.62 55.32
CA SER A 212 51.37 1.25 56.68
C SER A 212 52.33 0.28 57.34
N HIS A 213 53.03 -0.56 56.59
CA HIS A 213 54.17 -1.39 57.12
C HIS A 213 55.45 -0.66 57.28
N SER A 214 55.69 0.45 56.59
CA SER A 214 56.90 1.29 56.76
C SER A 214 56.88 2.21 57.99
N TYR A 215 55.72 2.38 58.63
CA TYR A 215 55.51 3.17 59.85
C TYR A 215 55.45 2.32 61.14
N LYS A 216 55.71 1.02 61.03
CA LYS A 216 56.02 0.14 62.20
C LYS A 216 57.51 -0.22 62.20
#